data_6c3f5052aca4c66ebf3e0ac1638c0ed2
#
_entry.id   6c3f5052aca4c66ebf3e0ac1638c0ed2
#
_cell.length_a   1.000
_cell.length_b   1.000
_cell.length_c   1.000
_cell.angle_alpha   90.00
_cell.angle_beta   90.00
_cell.angle_gamma   90.00
#
_symmetry.space_group_name_H-M   'P 1'
#
loop_
_entity.id
_entity.type
_entity.pdbx_description
1 polymer ?
#
loop_
_entity_poly.entity_id
_entity_poly.type
_entity_poly.pdbx_seq_one_letter_code
_entity_poly.pdbx_strand_id
1 'polypeptide(L)'
;TACGSKSNNKTTTNDNSDTAVSTAVDWTSYDELVESIRTEADLAKRAEMMHQAEDMLMDTWCVIPLYYYNDQYMLKDYVTDVYSTVEGMKYFYNAKNTKNAGKLNIFMASEPDHIDPALNSTVDGGCLAVNSFEGLMRYNAEGKLEPACAESYEVSEDGLTYTFTMRDGLKWSNGDELTAKDFEWSWRRAADPKTAADYSYLCAVFAGYDDTKGLAADDVVASDDGKTLTVKLKAVTPYFLDLCAFPFFF
;
A
#
# COMPACT_ATOMS: atom_id res chain seq x y z
N THR A 1 4.40 9.80 -11.32
CA THR A 1 3.82 11.00 -11.97
C THR A 1 4.55 11.24 -13.28
N ALA A 2 3.99 10.78 -14.39
CA ALA A 2 4.52 11.05 -15.72
C ALA A 2 4.00 12.41 -16.21
N CYS A 3 4.89 13.40 -16.33
CA CYS A 3 4.60 14.66 -16.99
C CYS A 3 4.84 14.52 -18.50
N GLY A 4 3.78 14.39 -19.27
CA GLY A 4 3.81 14.55 -20.71
C GLY A 4 3.52 16.00 -21.10
N SER A 5 4.53 16.78 -21.45
CA SER A 5 4.37 18.11 -22.02
C SER A 5 4.68 18.06 -23.51
N LYS A 6 3.67 18.30 -24.37
CA LYS A 6 3.89 18.56 -25.79
C LYS A 6 4.30 20.02 -25.98
N SER A 7 5.53 20.24 -26.36
CA SER A 7 6.00 21.53 -26.83
C SER A 7 6.20 21.50 -28.35
N ASN A 8 5.41 22.29 -29.07
CA ASN A 8 5.66 22.61 -30.47
C ASN A 8 6.76 23.65 -30.55
N ASN A 9 7.89 23.32 -31.13
CA ASN A 9 8.89 24.32 -31.48
C ASN A 9 9.19 24.30 -32.98
N LYS A 10 9.04 25.48 -33.58
CA LYS A 10 9.34 25.75 -34.99
C LYS A 10 10.84 25.80 -35.22
N THR A 11 11.25 25.13 -36.26
CA THR A 11 12.59 24.96 -36.79
C THR A 11 13.16 26.28 -37.30
N THR A 12 14.37 26.61 -36.87
CA THR A 12 15.31 27.43 -37.66
C THR A 12 16.56 26.58 -37.90
N THR A 13 16.84 26.38 -39.18
CA THR A 13 17.97 25.63 -39.70
C THR A 13 19.29 26.32 -39.40
N ASN A 14 20.18 25.61 -38.70
CA ASN A 14 21.63 25.82 -38.84
C ASN A 14 22.27 24.43 -38.98
N ASP A 15 22.87 24.21 -40.16
CA ASP A 15 23.73 23.09 -40.48
C ASP A 15 24.96 23.09 -39.56
N ASN A 16 25.00 22.16 -38.60
CA ASN A 16 26.22 21.61 -38.08
C ASN A 16 25.98 20.13 -37.87
N SER A 17 26.66 19.30 -38.68
CA SER A 17 26.65 17.86 -38.65
C SER A 17 27.33 17.31 -37.40
N ASP A 18 26.67 17.41 -36.25
CA ASP A 18 26.90 16.54 -35.11
C ASP A 18 25.75 15.50 -35.12
N THR A 19 26.06 14.30 -35.60
CA THR A 19 25.23 13.12 -35.44
C THR A 19 25.16 12.81 -33.93
N ALA A 20 24.29 13.50 -33.22
CA ALA A 20 23.81 13.05 -31.92
C ALA A 20 23.03 11.75 -32.22
N VAL A 21 23.68 10.62 -32.02
CA VAL A 21 22.98 9.33 -31.93
C VAL A 21 22.02 9.47 -30.75
N SER A 22 20.74 9.68 -31.07
CA SER A 22 19.69 9.56 -30.08
C SER A 22 19.64 8.09 -29.66
N THR A 23 20.37 7.73 -28.63
CA THR A 23 20.24 6.44 -27.95
C THR A 23 18.99 6.51 -27.07
N ALA A 24 17.82 6.54 -27.72
CA ALA A 24 16.58 6.29 -26.99
C ALA A 24 16.67 4.87 -26.42
N VAL A 25 16.53 4.75 -25.12
CA VAL A 25 16.51 3.44 -24.44
C VAL A 25 15.30 2.67 -24.94
N ASP A 26 15.50 1.43 -25.41
CA ASP A 26 14.41 0.52 -25.73
C ASP A 26 13.91 -0.12 -24.43
N TRP A 27 12.73 0.30 -23.98
CA TRP A 27 12.09 -0.19 -22.76
C TRP A 27 11.26 -1.46 -22.93
N THR A 28 11.14 -1.99 -24.16
CA THR A 28 10.22 -3.11 -24.46
C THR A 28 10.45 -4.32 -23.54
N SER A 29 11.70 -4.79 -23.45
CA SER A 29 12.04 -5.95 -22.61
C SER A 29 11.86 -5.67 -21.10
N TYR A 30 12.11 -4.43 -20.68
CA TYR A 30 11.88 -3.99 -19.30
C TYR A 30 10.38 -4.01 -18.96
N ASP A 31 9.56 -3.43 -19.82
CA ASP A 31 8.11 -3.34 -19.62
C ASP A 31 7.47 -4.75 -19.61
N GLU A 32 7.89 -5.65 -20.51
CA GLU A 32 7.45 -7.04 -20.53
C GLU A 32 7.82 -7.77 -19.24
N LEU A 33 9.04 -7.56 -18.72
CA LEU A 33 9.48 -8.15 -17.46
C LEU A 33 8.67 -7.60 -16.28
N VAL A 34 8.44 -6.29 -16.21
CA VAL A 34 7.65 -5.65 -15.16
C VAL A 34 6.21 -6.16 -15.15
N GLU A 35 5.58 -6.32 -16.32
CA GLU A 35 4.23 -6.91 -16.40
C GLU A 35 4.20 -8.37 -15.90
N SER A 36 5.24 -9.16 -16.22
CA SER A 36 5.36 -10.54 -15.72
C SER A 36 5.54 -10.60 -14.19
N ILE A 37 6.30 -9.65 -13.60
CA ILE A 37 6.52 -9.55 -12.16
C ILE A 37 5.20 -9.30 -11.41
N ARG A 38 4.25 -8.58 -12.00
CA ARG A 38 2.99 -8.22 -11.35
C ARG A 38 2.13 -9.42 -10.96
N THR A 39 2.22 -10.50 -11.72
CA THR A 39 1.39 -11.70 -11.57
C THR A 39 2.16 -12.94 -11.13
N GLU A 40 3.49 -12.85 -10.95
CA GLU A 40 4.31 -13.98 -10.49
C GLU A 40 4.00 -14.29 -9.03
N ALA A 41 3.41 -15.47 -8.80
CA ALA A 41 2.96 -15.92 -7.46
C ALA A 41 4.09 -16.53 -6.63
N ASP A 42 5.13 -17.08 -7.25
CA ASP A 42 6.32 -17.56 -6.54
C ASP A 42 7.16 -16.37 -6.11
N LEU A 43 7.17 -16.09 -4.80
CA LEU A 43 7.84 -14.92 -4.23
C LEU A 43 9.36 -14.94 -4.45
N ALA A 44 10.00 -16.12 -4.46
CA ALA A 44 11.44 -16.23 -4.71
C ALA A 44 11.77 -15.89 -6.16
N LYS A 45 11.01 -16.47 -7.11
CA LYS A 45 11.14 -16.17 -8.52
C LYS A 45 10.79 -14.72 -8.82
N ARG A 46 9.74 -14.18 -8.18
CA ARG A 46 9.37 -12.77 -8.29
C ARG A 46 10.50 -11.86 -7.85
N ALA A 47 11.18 -12.16 -6.73
CA ALA A 47 12.34 -11.40 -6.27
C ALA A 47 13.50 -11.43 -7.29
N GLU A 48 13.81 -12.58 -7.88
CA GLU A 48 14.80 -12.70 -8.95
C GLU A 48 14.45 -11.81 -10.16
N MET A 49 13.19 -11.84 -10.59
CA MET A 49 12.73 -11.00 -11.72
C MET A 49 12.81 -9.50 -11.38
N MET A 50 12.53 -9.11 -10.14
CA MET A 50 12.68 -7.73 -9.67
C MET A 50 14.15 -7.29 -9.71
N HIS A 51 15.10 -8.12 -9.28
CA HIS A 51 16.53 -7.83 -9.41
C HIS A 51 16.97 -7.70 -10.88
N GLN A 52 16.46 -8.55 -11.77
CA GLN A 52 16.75 -8.41 -13.21
C GLN A 52 16.22 -7.08 -13.77
N ALA A 53 15.00 -6.66 -13.38
CA ALA A 53 14.45 -5.38 -13.80
C ALA A 53 15.26 -4.20 -13.23
N GLU A 54 15.73 -4.30 -11.99
CA GLU A 54 16.62 -3.30 -11.38
C GLU A 54 17.94 -3.19 -12.15
N ASP A 55 18.60 -4.30 -12.48
CA ASP A 55 19.84 -4.32 -13.27
C ASP A 55 19.61 -3.67 -14.64
N MET A 56 18.53 -4.02 -15.34
CA MET A 56 18.18 -3.40 -16.62
C MET A 56 17.97 -1.90 -16.50
N LEU A 57 17.29 -1.44 -15.46
CA LEU A 57 17.08 -0.01 -15.20
C LEU A 57 18.40 0.72 -14.93
N MET A 58 19.27 0.13 -14.11
CA MET A 58 20.55 0.71 -13.73
C MET A 58 21.51 0.82 -14.93
N ASP A 59 21.51 -0.15 -15.84
CA ASP A 59 22.31 -0.16 -17.06
C ASP A 59 21.95 0.98 -18.02
N THR A 60 20.75 1.54 -17.91
CA THR A 60 20.32 2.69 -18.72
C THR A 60 20.90 4.03 -18.27
N TRP A 61 21.43 4.12 -17.05
CA TRP A 61 21.87 5.36 -16.41
C TRP A 61 20.76 6.43 -16.24
N CYS A 62 19.48 6.02 -16.36
CA CYS A 62 18.34 6.91 -16.09
C CYS A 62 18.17 7.24 -14.62
N VAL A 63 18.74 6.42 -13.73
CA VAL A 63 18.72 6.58 -12.28
C VAL A 63 20.14 6.58 -11.75
N ILE A 64 20.44 7.51 -10.85
CA ILE A 64 21.73 7.60 -10.16
C ILE A 64 21.47 7.36 -8.68
N PRO A 65 21.77 6.18 -8.14
CA PRO A 65 21.60 5.91 -6.71
C PRO A 65 22.62 6.72 -5.90
N LEU A 66 22.15 7.41 -4.86
CA LEU A 66 23.00 8.27 -4.03
C LEU A 66 23.34 7.61 -2.69
N TYR A 67 22.35 7.03 -2.00
CA TYR A 67 22.53 6.36 -0.71
C TYR A 67 21.30 5.54 -0.36
N TYR A 68 21.45 4.61 0.57
CA TYR A 68 20.32 3.92 1.19
C TYR A 68 19.76 4.79 2.31
N TYR A 69 18.49 5.17 2.20
CA TYR A 69 17.80 5.91 3.24
C TYR A 69 17.62 5.04 4.49
N ASN A 70 17.99 5.57 5.65
CA ASN A 70 17.76 4.93 6.93
C ASN A 70 16.78 5.76 7.75
N ASP A 71 15.66 5.15 8.12
CA ASP A 71 14.73 5.76 9.07
C ASP A 71 15.32 5.72 10.48
N GLN A 72 15.24 6.84 11.19
CA GLN A 72 15.79 6.98 12.53
C GLN A 72 14.74 7.55 13.47
N TYR A 73 14.61 6.92 14.63
CA TYR A 73 13.76 7.42 15.70
C TYR A 73 14.44 7.23 17.06
N MET A 74 14.06 8.04 18.03
CA MET A 74 14.61 8.01 19.39
C MET A 74 13.54 7.61 20.39
N LEU A 75 13.86 6.65 21.24
CA LEU A 75 13.04 6.24 22.38
C LEU A 75 13.73 6.65 23.68
N LYS A 76 12.92 7.02 24.66
CA LYS A 76 13.40 7.13 26.03
C LYS A 76 13.65 5.74 26.59
N ASP A 77 14.64 5.59 27.46
CA ASP A 77 15.04 4.35 28.13
C ASP A 77 13.92 3.62 28.90
N TYR A 78 12.88 4.35 29.24
CA TYR A 78 11.70 3.86 29.94
C TYR A 78 10.51 3.55 29.02
N VAL A 79 10.69 3.61 27.70
CA VAL A 79 9.67 3.28 26.68
C VAL A 79 10.15 2.06 25.89
N THR A 80 9.31 1.02 25.81
CA THR A 80 9.59 -0.23 25.08
C THR A 80 8.41 -0.60 24.18
N ASP A 81 8.59 -1.66 23.39
CA ASP A 81 7.57 -2.26 22.52
C ASP A 81 7.07 -1.28 21.43
N VAL A 82 7.99 -0.47 20.90
CA VAL A 82 7.81 0.33 19.68
C VAL A 82 8.64 -0.30 18.57
N TYR A 83 8.07 -0.42 17.39
CA TYR A 83 8.77 -0.91 16.20
C TYR A 83 8.43 -0.09 14.95
N SER A 84 9.20 -0.25 13.90
CA SER A 84 8.99 0.40 12.60
C SER A 84 8.95 -0.63 11.50
N THR A 85 8.19 -0.37 10.45
CA THR A 85 8.14 -1.17 9.24
C THR A 85 8.97 -0.55 8.12
N VAL A 86 9.12 -1.26 7.01
CA VAL A 86 9.86 -0.80 5.84
C VAL A 86 9.23 0.46 5.22
N GLU A 87 7.92 0.65 5.36
CA GLU A 87 7.21 1.86 4.93
C GLU A 87 7.52 3.09 5.80
N GLY A 88 8.31 2.94 6.87
CA GLY A 88 8.67 4.02 7.79
C GLY A 88 7.62 4.31 8.86
N MET A 89 6.52 3.58 8.91
CA MET A 89 5.49 3.73 9.94
C MET A 89 5.97 3.18 11.28
N LYS A 90 5.67 3.91 12.37
CA LYS A 90 6.02 3.51 13.74
C LYS A 90 4.79 3.00 14.45
N TYR A 91 4.90 1.80 14.99
CA TYR A 91 3.86 1.12 15.74
C TYR A 91 4.15 1.27 17.22
N PHE A 92 3.24 1.88 17.95
CA PHE A 92 3.36 2.14 19.40
C PHE A 92 2.09 1.79 20.19
N TYR A 93 1.12 1.13 19.58
CA TYR A 93 -0.12 0.70 20.25
C TYR A 93 0.14 -0.29 21.40
N ASN A 94 1.25 -1.04 21.35
CA ASN A 94 1.71 -1.92 22.42
C ASN A 94 2.79 -1.30 23.32
N ALA A 95 3.13 -0.01 23.11
CA ALA A 95 4.22 0.64 23.82
C ALA A 95 3.97 0.67 25.33
N LYS A 96 5.02 0.36 26.09
CA LYS A 96 5.02 0.43 27.55
C LYS A 96 5.85 1.62 28.00
N ASN A 97 5.31 2.41 28.91
CA ASN A 97 6.01 3.50 29.58
C ASN A 97 6.13 3.18 31.08
N THR A 98 7.32 2.78 31.54
CA THR A 98 7.54 2.36 32.94
C THR A 98 7.52 3.52 33.93
N LYS A 99 7.66 4.76 33.49
CA LYS A 99 7.57 5.96 34.34
C LYS A 99 6.13 6.48 34.47
N ASN A 100 5.29 6.24 33.44
CA ASN A 100 3.90 6.65 33.47
C ASN A 100 3.06 5.72 32.57
N ALA A 101 2.52 4.66 33.15
CA ALA A 101 1.83 3.60 32.45
C ALA A 101 0.60 4.05 31.63
N GLY A 102 0.01 5.20 31.94
CA GLY A 102 -1.18 5.70 31.25
C GLY A 102 -0.90 6.74 30.17
N LYS A 103 0.37 7.07 29.87
CA LYS A 103 0.69 8.18 28.98
C LYS A 103 1.95 7.92 28.15
N LEU A 104 1.80 8.09 26.85
CA LEU A 104 2.91 8.16 25.88
C LEU A 104 2.91 9.55 25.23
N ASN A 105 4.04 10.25 25.25
CA ASN A 105 4.23 11.48 24.49
C ASN A 105 5.02 11.15 23.23
N ILE A 106 4.42 11.43 22.09
CA ILE A 106 4.99 11.15 20.76
C ILE A 106 5.28 12.48 20.10
N PHE A 107 6.46 12.59 19.51
CA PHE A 107 6.82 13.68 18.61
C PHE A 107 6.68 13.18 17.18
N MET A 108 5.87 13.87 16.40
CA MET A 108 5.73 13.66 14.96
C MET A 108 6.64 14.65 14.24
N ALA A 109 7.27 14.22 13.15
CA ALA A 109 8.21 15.06 12.40
C ALA A 109 7.50 16.24 11.69
N SER A 110 6.26 16.00 11.24
CA SER A 110 5.40 17.01 10.62
C SER A 110 3.94 16.80 11.01
N GLU A 111 3.09 17.77 10.68
CA GLU A 111 1.64 17.59 10.76
C GLU A 111 1.19 16.62 9.66
N PRO A 112 0.29 15.67 9.99
CA PRO A 112 -0.31 14.80 8.96
C PRO A 112 -1.17 15.63 8.01
N ASP A 113 -1.19 15.26 6.74
CA ASP A 113 -2.08 15.88 5.75
C ASP A 113 -3.55 15.60 6.10
N HIS A 114 -3.85 14.35 6.42
CA HIS A 114 -5.18 13.89 6.85
C HIS A 114 -5.06 12.85 7.96
N ILE A 115 -6.05 12.81 8.85
CA ILE A 115 -6.20 11.75 9.86
C ILE A 115 -7.10 10.62 9.34
N ASP A 116 -7.94 10.92 8.37
CA ASP A 116 -8.77 9.94 7.67
C ASP A 116 -7.88 8.97 6.86
N PRO A 117 -7.91 7.64 7.13
CA PRO A 117 -7.05 6.68 6.45
C PRO A 117 -7.19 6.69 4.92
N ALA A 118 -8.40 6.89 4.40
CA ALA A 118 -8.66 6.92 2.95
C ALA A 118 -8.05 8.15 2.25
N LEU A 119 -7.85 9.25 2.99
CA LEU A 119 -7.35 10.52 2.44
C LEU A 119 -5.87 10.76 2.75
N ASN A 120 -5.31 10.03 3.72
CA ASN A 120 -3.91 10.21 4.09
C ASN A 120 -2.96 9.71 3.00
N SER A 121 -1.98 10.54 2.66
CA SER A 121 -0.90 10.19 1.72
C SER A 121 0.51 10.41 2.32
N THR A 122 0.61 10.65 3.64
CA THR A 122 1.88 10.89 4.33
C THR A 122 2.21 9.79 5.34
N VAL A 123 3.53 9.61 5.60
CA VAL A 123 4.01 8.65 6.60
C VAL A 123 3.55 9.05 8.02
N ASP A 124 3.52 10.34 8.34
CA ASP A 124 3.09 10.81 9.66
C ASP A 124 1.60 10.49 9.92
N GLY A 125 0.73 10.73 8.93
CA GLY A 125 -0.67 10.33 9.00
C GLY A 125 -0.84 8.81 9.03
N GLY A 126 -0.03 8.06 8.26
CA GLY A 126 0.05 6.60 8.32
C GLY A 126 0.44 6.08 9.71
N CYS A 127 1.41 6.73 10.38
CA CYS A 127 1.74 6.41 11.78
C CYS A 127 0.55 6.58 12.74
N LEU A 128 -0.27 7.60 12.55
CA LEU A 128 -1.49 7.77 13.35
C LEU A 128 -2.53 6.70 13.03
N ALA A 129 -2.71 6.39 11.73
CA ALA A 129 -3.68 5.39 11.28
C ALA A 129 -3.37 4.00 11.85
N VAL A 130 -2.14 3.50 11.73
CA VAL A 130 -1.76 2.15 12.23
C VAL A 130 -1.81 2.01 13.75
N ASN A 131 -1.92 3.11 14.48
CA ASN A 131 -2.05 3.11 15.95
C ASN A 131 -3.46 3.45 16.45
N SER A 132 -4.37 3.83 15.55
CA SER A 132 -5.76 4.21 15.87
C SER A 132 -6.78 3.29 15.23
N PHE A 133 -6.41 2.66 14.12
CA PHE A 133 -7.21 1.69 13.36
C PHE A 133 -6.45 0.38 13.22
N GLU A 134 -7.14 -0.65 12.78
CA GLU A 134 -6.55 -1.96 12.47
C GLU A 134 -7.15 -2.47 11.16
N GLY A 135 -6.28 -2.91 10.22
CA GLY A 135 -6.69 -3.52 8.97
C GLY A 135 -7.14 -4.98 9.10
N LEU A 136 -7.47 -5.63 8.00
CA LEU A 136 -7.68 -7.07 7.99
C LEU A 136 -6.40 -7.82 8.34
N MET A 137 -5.26 -7.32 7.87
CA MET A 137 -3.90 -7.80 8.14
C MET A 137 -3.09 -6.69 8.80
N ARG A 138 -1.95 -7.05 9.41
CA ARG A 138 -0.97 -6.10 9.94
C ARG A 138 0.44 -6.65 9.87
N TYR A 139 1.44 -5.79 9.99
CA TYR A 139 2.83 -6.20 10.20
C TYR A 139 3.15 -6.30 11.69
N ASN A 140 3.84 -7.36 12.08
CA ASN A 140 4.37 -7.51 13.44
C ASN A 140 5.77 -6.87 13.58
N ALA A 141 6.35 -6.96 14.78
CA ALA A 141 7.65 -6.36 15.09
C ALA A 141 8.83 -6.98 14.28
N GLU A 142 8.66 -8.18 13.76
CA GLU A 142 9.64 -8.86 12.89
C GLU A 142 9.45 -8.48 11.41
N GLY A 143 8.52 -7.57 11.09
CA GLY A 143 8.18 -7.17 9.74
C GLY A 143 7.42 -8.25 8.94
N LYS A 144 6.82 -9.22 9.63
CA LYS A 144 6.03 -10.27 9.01
C LYS A 144 4.55 -9.92 9.04
N LEU A 145 3.88 -10.23 7.94
CA LEU A 145 2.44 -10.07 7.82
C LEU A 145 1.69 -11.11 8.66
N GLU A 146 0.71 -10.68 9.41
CA GLU A 146 -0.15 -11.54 10.23
C GLU A 146 -1.62 -11.06 10.20
N PRO A 147 -2.60 -11.95 10.45
CA PRO A 147 -4.00 -11.57 10.62
C PRO A 147 -4.20 -10.55 11.76
N ALA A 148 -5.16 -9.63 11.58
CA ALA A 148 -5.47 -8.57 12.53
C ALA A 148 -6.97 -8.51 12.86
N CYS A 149 -7.78 -7.69 12.17
CA CYS A 149 -9.24 -7.79 12.28
C CYS A 149 -9.77 -9.08 11.64
N ALA A 150 -9.10 -9.63 10.63
CA ALA A 150 -9.36 -10.99 10.20
C ALA A 150 -8.76 -11.99 11.20
N GLU A 151 -9.48 -13.07 11.50
CA GLU A 151 -8.96 -14.24 12.20
C GLU A 151 -8.19 -15.14 11.23
N SER A 152 -8.73 -15.29 10.01
CA SER A 152 -8.17 -16.12 8.95
C SER A 152 -8.62 -15.64 7.59
N TYR A 153 -8.01 -16.19 6.55
CA TYR A 153 -8.45 -16.00 5.17
C TYR A 153 -8.26 -17.27 4.36
N GLU A 154 -9.08 -17.41 3.32
CA GLU A 154 -8.99 -18.46 2.31
C GLU A 154 -8.81 -17.83 0.94
N VAL A 155 -8.08 -18.51 0.05
CA VAL A 155 -7.86 -18.09 -1.32
C VAL A 155 -8.36 -19.16 -2.26
N SER A 156 -9.14 -18.77 -3.28
CA SER A 156 -9.61 -19.70 -4.31
C SER A 156 -8.44 -20.32 -5.10
N GLU A 157 -8.68 -21.49 -5.72
CA GLU A 157 -7.64 -22.21 -6.49
C GLU A 157 -7.03 -21.38 -7.62
N ASP A 158 -7.81 -20.47 -8.21
CA ASP A 158 -7.36 -19.54 -9.26
C ASP A 158 -6.61 -18.32 -8.71
N GLY A 159 -6.56 -18.15 -7.38
CA GLY A 159 -5.91 -17.02 -6.71
C GLY A 159 -6.64 -15.67 -6.86
N LEU A 160 -7.88 -15.68 -7.34
CA LEU A 160 -8.62 -14.45 -7.66
C LEU A 160 -9.66 -14.04 -6.60
N THR A 161 -10.04 -14.95 -5.71
CA THR A 161 -11.02 -14.65 -4.67
C THR A 161 -10.42 -14.90 -3.29
N TYR A 162 -10.48 -13.88 -2.45
CA TYR A 162 -10.12 -13.97 -1.03
C TYR A 162 -11.38 -13.90 -0.18
N THR A 163 -11.48 -14.79 0.81
CA THR A 163 -12.55 -14.77 1.81
C THR A 163 -11.92 -14.64 3.19
N PHE A 164 -12.11 -13.48 3.81
CA PHE A 164 -11.65 -13.21 5.16
C PHE A 164 -12.73 -13.55 6.17
N THR A 165 -12.37 -14.27 7.24
CA THR A 165 -13.24 -14.46 8.40
C THR A 165 -12.87 -13.46 9.47
N MET A 166 -13.83 -12.66 9.94
CA MET A 166 -13.60 -11.65 10.95
C MET A 166 -13.40 -12.29 12.33
N ARG A 167 -12.50 -11.75 13.12
CA ARG A 167 -12.29 -12.13 14.51
C ARG A 167 -13.51 -11.77 15.36
N ASP A 168 -13.88 -12.63 16.29
CA ASP A 168 -14.99 -12.37 17.22
C ASP A 168 -14.67 -11.21 18.18
N GLY A 169 -15.70 -10.45 18.53
CA GLY A 169 -15.64 -9.41 19.59
C GLY A 169 -14.94 -8.12 19.18
N LEU A 170 -14.78 -7.88 17.88
CA LEU A 170 -14.25 -6.60 17.37
C LEU A 170 -15.22 -5.45 17.71
N LYS A 171 -14.65 -4.31 18.12
CA LYS A 171 -15.43 -3.13 18.50
C LYS A 171 -14.75 -1.85 18.10
N TRP A 172 -15.56 -0.90 17.73
CA TRP A 172 -15.17 0.51 17.64
C TRP A 172 -14.91 1.10 19.04
N SER A 173 -14.20 2.21 19.12
CA SER A 173 -13.88 2.91 20.38
C SER A 173 -15.10 3.37 21.18
N ASN A 174 -16.25 3.55 20.53
CA ASN A 174 -17.54 3.88 21.17
C ASN A 174 -18.27 2.64 21.71
N GLY A 175 -17.75 1.43 21.45
CA GLY A 175 -18.32 0.14 21.89
C GLY A 175 -19.24 -0.55 20.88
N ASP A 176 -19.53 0.09 19.74
CA ASP A 176 -20.29 -0.54 18.65
C ASP A 176 -19.50 -1.71 18.06
N GLU A 177 -20.22 -2.69 17.50
CA GLU A 177 -19.61 -3.84 16.83
C GLU A 177 -18.92 -3.39 15.53
N LEU A 178 -17.70 -3.91 15.29
CA LEU A 178 -16.98 -3.74 14.03
C LEU A 178 -17.08 -5.06 13.26
N THR A 179 -17.52 -4.99 12.01
CA THR A 179 -17.87 -6.14 11.18
C THR A 179 -17.25 -6.03 9.78
N ALA A 180 -17.39 -7.08 8.98
CA ALA A 180 -16.99 -7.06 7.56
C ALA A 180 -17.70 -5.96 6.75
N LYS A 181 -18.90 -5.51 7.18
CA LYS A 181 -19.64 -4.42 6.52
C LYS A 181 -18.94 -3.07 6.63
N ASP A 182 -18.20 -2.86 7.72
CA ASP A 182 -17.41 -1.65 7.90
C ASP A 182 -16.26 -1.60 6.89
N PHE A 183 -15.58 -2.73 6.65
CA PHE A 183 -14.54 -2.85 5.63
C PHE A 183 -15.11 -2.71 4.21
N GLU A 184 -16.25 -3.33 3.91
CA GLU A 184 -16.92 -3.15 2.62
C GLU A 184 -17.22 -1.67 2.38
N TRP A 185 -17.81 -0.99 3.34
CA TRP A 185 -18.14 0.43 3.24
C TRP A 185 -16.88 1.30 3.09
N SER A 186 -15.86 1.05 3.92
CA SER A 186 -14.60 1.81 3.92
C SER A 186 -13.89 1.70 2.56
N TRP A 187 -13.75 0.49 2.02
CA TRP A 187 -13.07 0.27 0.74
C TRP A 187 -13.85 0.86 -0.44
N ARG A 188 -15.19 0.76 -0.41
CA ARG A 188 -16.04 1.42 -1.41
C ARG A 188 -15.90 2.92 -1.36
N ARG A 189 -15.86 3.50 -0.17
CA ARG A 189 -15.63 4.93 0.04
C ARG A 189 -14.25 5.36 -0.46
N ALA A 190 -13.21 4.62 -0.10
CA ALA A 190 -11.84 4.92 -0.53
C ALA A 190 -11.66 4.88 -2.06
N ALA A 191 -12.37 3.97 -2.72
CA ALA A 191 -12.38 3.82 -4.18
C ALA A 191 -13.32 4.79 -4.91
N ASP A 192 -14.24 5.48 -4.21
CA ASP A 192 -15.19 6.41 -4.85
C ASP A 192 -14.44 7.65 -5.36
N PRO A 193 -14.55 8.00 -6.65
CA PRO A 193 -13.94 9.21 -7.21
C PRO A 193 -14.29 10.50 -6.47
N LYS A 194 -15.45 10.55 -5.82
CA LYS A 194 -15.86 11.71 -5.00
C LYS A 194 -15.06 11.88 -3.72
N THR A 195 -14.48 10.81 -3.21
CA THR A 195 -13.57 10.85 -2.07
C THR A 195 -12.25 11.51 -2.46
N ALA A 196 -11.89 11.46 -3.75
CA ALA A 196 -10.66 12.02 -4.31
C ALA A 196 -9.40 11.58 -3.57
N ALA A 197 -9.37 10.31 -3.17
CA ALA A 197 -8.25 9.72 -2.43
C ALA A 197 -7.02 9.58 -3.33
N ASP A 198 -5.85 10.06 -2.89
CA ASP A 198 -4.60 10.01 -3.63
C ASP A 198 -4.16 8.58 -3.95
N TYR A 199 -4.48 7.63 -3.07
CA TYR A 199 -4.15 6.21 -3.23
C TYR A 199 -5.26 5.37 -3.87
N SER A 200 -6.32 5.98 -4.43
CA SER A 200 -7.43 5.25 -5.10
C SER A 200 -6.95 4.29 -6.20
N TYR A 201 -5.83 4.59 -6.86
CA TYR A 201 -5.23 3.72 -7.88
C TYR A 201 -4.83 2.33 -7.35
N LEU A 202 -4.62 2.16 -6.03
CA LEU A 202 -4.38 0.85 -5.41
C LEU A 202 -5.59 -0.08 -5.55
N CYS A 203 -6.79 0.49 -5.75
CA CYS A 203 -7.99 -0.28 -6.01
C CYS A 203 -8.02 -0.93 -7.41
N ALA A 204 -7.06 -0.64 -8.29
CA ALA A 204 -6.95 -1.26 -9.62
C ALA A 204 -6.72 -2.77 -9.59
N VAL A 205 -6.43 -3.34 -8.42
CA VAL A 205 -6.34 -4.80 -8.20
C VAL A 205 -7.69 -5.49 -8.18
N PHE A 206 -8.79 -4.78 -7.87
CA PHE A 206 -10.14 -5.37 -7.81
C PHE A 206 -10.72 -5.61 -9.20
N ALA A 207 -11.55 -6.66 -9.33
CA ALA A 207 -12.00 -7.19 -10.60
C ALA A 207 -12.78 -6.19 -11.47
N GLY A 208 -13.65 -5.41 -10.87
CA GLY A 208 -14.54 -4.46 -11.55
C GLY A 208 -14.27 -3.00 -11.23
N TYR A 209 -13.10 -2.68 -10.65
CA TYR A 209 -12.75 -1.29 -10.36
C TYR A 209 -12.64 -0.45 -11.63
N ASP A 210 -13.24 0.74 -11.58
CA ASP A 210 -13.22 1.77 -12.61
C ASP A 210 -12.90 3.11 -11.93
N ASP A 211 -11.88 3.81 -12.37
CA ASP A 211 -11.40 5.07 -11.78
C ASP A 211 -12.43 6.21 -11.80
N THR A 212 -13.47 6.08 -12.63
CA THR A 212 -14.58 7.04 -12.73
C THR A 212 -15.83 6.64 -11.93
N LYS A 213 -15.91 5.39 -11.43
CA LYS A 213 -17.11 4.83 -10.78
C LYS A 213 -16.81 4.18 -9.42
N GLY A 214 -15.55 3.84 -9.13
CA GLY A 214 -15.15 3.09 -7.96
C GLY A 214 -15.29 1.58 -8.14
N LEU A 215 -15.53 0.84 -7.05
CA LEU A 215 -15.66 -0.61 -7.04
C LEU A 215 -17.00 -1.07 -7.62
N ALA A 216 -16.98 -2.17 -8.38
CA ALA A 216 -18.21 -2.86 -8.76
C ALA A 216 -18.92 -3.48 -7.55
N ALA A 217 -20.21 -3.81 -7.71
CA ALA A 217 -21.05 -4.26 -6.61
C ALA A 217 -20.54 -5.57 -5.95
N ASP A 218 -19.89 -6.44 -6.72
CA ASP A 218 -19.43 -7.74 -6.31
C ASP A 218 -17.90 -7.85 -6.10
N ASP A 219 -17.17 -6.73 -6.19
CA ASP A 219 -15.71 -6.70 -5.93
C ASP A 219 -15.37 -6.95 -4.46
N VAL A 220 -16.16 -6.34 -3.57
CA VAL A 220 -15.98 -6.44 -2.12
C VAL A 220 -17.35 -6.59 -1.51
N VAL A 221 -17.63 -7.73 -0.88
CA VAL A 221 -18.97 -8.09 -0.35
C VAL A 221 -18.84 -8.67 1.05
N ALA A 222 -19.48 -8.04 2.01
CA ALA A 222 -19.67 -8.59 3.34
C ALA A 222 -20.86 -9.54 3.38
N SER A 223 -20.77 -10.61 4.18
CA SER A 223 -21.90 -11.48 4.48
C SER A 223 -23.00 -10.75 5.25
N ASP A 224 -24.22 -11.24 5.18
CA ASP A 224 -25.38 -10.64 5.88
C ASP A 224 -25.16 -10.53 7.39
N ASP A 225 -24.50 -11.53 7.99
CA ASP A 225 -24.15 -11.58 9.41
C ASP A 225 -22.90 -10.76 9.76
N GLY A 226 -22.24 -10.16 8.77
CA GLY A 226 -21.03 -9.33 8.95
C GLY A 226 -19.78 -10.10 9.36
N LYS A 227 -19.77 -11.44 9.27
CA LYS A 227 -18.64 -12.26 9.74
C LYS A 227 -17.61 -12.56 8.68
N THR A 228 -17.94 -12.45 7.42
CA THR A 228 -17.00 -12.69 6.31
C THR A 228 -16.99 -11.55 5.32
N LEU A 229 -15.81 -11.30 4.74
CA LEU A 229 -15.61 -10.37 3.63
C LEU A 229 -15.06 -11.15 2.45
N THR A 230 -15.79 -11.15 1.34
CA THR A 230 -15.33 -11.75 0.07
C THR A 230 -14.83 -10.66 -0.86
N VAL A 231 -13.65 -10.86 -1.42
CA VAL A 231 -12.96 -9.91 -2.28
C VAL A 231 -12.57 -10.58 -3.57
N LYS A 232 -12.87 -9.95 -4.71
CA LYS A 232 -12.51 -10.43 -6.04
C LYS A 232 -11.42 -9.56 -6.67
N LEU A 233 -10.37 -10.21 -7.14
CA LEU A 233 -9.24 -9.57 -7.81
C LEU A 233 -9.32 -9.75 -9.33
N LYS A 234 -8.77 -8.77 -10.04
CA LYS A 234 -8.69 -8.77 -11.51
C LYS A 234 -7.66 -9.79 -12.04
N ALA A 235 -6.60 -10.00 -11.28
CA ALA A 235 -5.51 -10.93 -11.58
C ALA A 235 -4.89 -11.42 -10.27
N VAL A 236 -4.12 -12.50 -10.32
CA VAL A 236 -3.30 -12.94 -9.17
C VAL A 236 -2.43 -11.77 -8.72
N THR A 237 -2.58 -11.38 -7.47
CA THR A 237 -1.89 -10.23 -6.88
C THR A 237 -1.10 -10.69 -5.65
N PRO A 238 0.17 -11.05 -5.80
CA PRO A 238 0.97 -11.67 -4.72
C PRO A 238 1.14 -10.79 -3.48
N TYR A 239 0.94 -9.49 -3.62
CA TYR A 239 1.04 -8.47 -2.56
C TYR A 239 -0.32 -8.01 -2.03
N PHE A 240 -1.41 -8.72 -2.34
CA PHE A 240 -2.76 -8.29 -1.92
C PHE A 240 -2.92 -8.25 -0.39
N LEU A 241 -2.33 -9.21 0.32
CA LEU A 241 -2.37 -9.21 1.79
C LEU A 241 -1.58 -8.07 2.41
N ASP A 242 -0.51 -7.59 1.75
CA ASP A 242 0.23 -6.39 2.16
C ASP A 242 -0.65 -5.14 2.00
N LEU A 243 -1.45 -5.05 0.94
CA LEU A 243 -2.45 -3.99 0.79
C LEU A 243 -3.48 -4.01 1.93
N CYS A 244 -3.91 -5.21 2.38
CA CYS A 244 -4.83 -5.34 3.52
C CYS A 244 -4.23 -4.89 4.86
N ALA A 245 -2.90 -4.69 4.94
CA ALA A 245 -2.19 -4.13 6.08
C ALA A 245 -1.84 -2.64 5.91
N PHE A 246 -2.11 -2.07 4.74
CA PHE A 246 -1.82 -0.69 4.44
C PHE A 246 -2.97 0.23 4.87
N PRO A 247 -2.70 1.39 5.53
CA PRO A 247 -3.73 2.25 6.14
C PRO A 247 -4.88 2.65 5.22
N PHE A 248 -4.64 2.81 3.94
CA PHE A 248 -5.68 3.14 2.96
C PHE A 248 -6.85 2.15 2.96
N PHE A 249 -6.60 0.90 3.35
CA PHE A 249 -7.57 -0.20 3.41
C PHE A 249 -8.10 -0.50 4.83
N PHE A 250 -7.97 0.45 5.78
CA PHE A 250 -8.51 0.31 7.14
C PHE A 250 -9.95 0.78 7.27
#